data_10f9bbf24f30217569945c86d8044abf
#
_entry.id   10f9bbf24f30217569945c86d8044abf
#
_cell.length_a   1.000
_cell.length_b   1.000
_cell.length_c   1.000
_cell.angle_alpha   90.00
_cell.angle_beta   90.00
_cell.angle_gamma   90.00
#
_symmetry.space_group_name_H-M   'P 1'
#
loop_
_entity.id
_entity.type
_entity.pdbx_description
1 polymer ?
#
loop_
_entity_poly.entity_id
_entity_poly.type
_entity_poly.pdbx_seq_one_letter_code
_entity_poly.pdbx_strand_id
1 'polypeptide(L)'
;MLQRGMNFRIKPSYSIILMSVRKGAPYKDRWHEDTGLLEYEGHDEPRRYGIDPKKLDQPLRTTSGTLTENGKFLEAALSFKEKKRKPEIVQVYEKISDGIWCDRGRYELIDATVVPDEVRKVCRFFLRPTKTPRANKPQLRQTRVIPTAIKVEVWKRDHGIKADGEEPLDFAGMDGFD
;
A
#
# COMPACT_ATOMS: atom_id res chain seq x y z
N MET A 1 10.24 -3.82 13.44
CA MET A 1 10.24 -4.65 12.21
C MET A 1 8.97 -4.32 11.45
N LEU A 2 9.06 -3.86 10.19
CA LEU A 2 7.90 -3.60 9.35
C LEU A 2 7.27 -4.95 8.99
N GLN A 3 6.01 -5.16 9.35
CA GLN A 3 5.29 -6.34 8.87
C GLN A 3 4.98 -6.15 7.38
N ARG A 4 4.98 -7.26 6.65
CA ARG A 4 4.88 -7.32 5.18
C ARG A 4 3.75 -6.46 4.63
N GLY A 5 4.10 -5.45 3.85
CA GLY A 5 3.23 -4.68 2.96
C GLY A 5 2.21 -3.74 3.63
N MET A 6 1.65 -4.00 4.81
CA MET A 6 0.72 -3.08 5.46
C MET A 6 0.97 -3.02 6.97
N ASN A 7 1.00 -1.79 7.51
CA ASN A 7 1.34 -1.53 8.90
C ASN A 7 0.47 -0.38 9.43
N PHE A 8 -0.43 -0.72 10.34
CA PHE A 8 -1.35 0.25 10.91
C PHE A 8 -0.66 1.09 12.00
N ARG A 9 -0.65 2.41 11.82
CA ARG A 9 -0.13 3.40 12.79
C ARG A 9 1.26 3.09 13.33
N ILE A 10 2.19 2.79 12.44
CA ILE A 10 3.60 2.62 12.78
C ILE A 10 4.20 3.91 13.37
N LYS A 11 3.71 5.05 12.88
CA LYS A 11 3.89 6.38 13.47
C LYS A 11 2.54 6.86 13.99
N PRO A 12 2.52 7.66 15.07
CA PRO A 12 1.27 8.14 15.67
C PRO A 12 0.31 8.81 14.69
N SER A 13 0.85 9.40 13.62
CA SER A 13 0.10 10.23 12.66
C SER A 13 -0.27 9.53 11.36
N TYR A 14 0.28 8.35 11.04
CA TYR A 14 -0.02 7.65 9.79
C TYR A 14 0.34 6.16 9.80
N SER A 15 -0.32 5.45 8.88
CA SER A 15 -0.07 4.05 8.55
C SER A 15 0.80 3.94 7.30
N ILE A 16 1.31 2.73 6.99
CA ILE A 16 2.15 2.50 5.79
C ILE A 16 1.56 1.35 4.98
N ILE A 17 1.58 1.51 3.65
CA ILE A 17 1.31 0.45 2.68
C ILE A 17 2.48 0.34 1.69
N LEU A 18 2.94 -0.89 1.49
CA LEU A 18 3.88 -1.30 0.46
C LEU A 18 3.11 -2.07 -0.61
N MET A 19 2.99 -1.55 -1.83
CA MET A 19 2.17 -2.11 -2.89
C MET A 19 2.97 -2.42 -4.15
N SER A 20 2.43 -3.25 -5.05
CA SER A 20 3.05 -3.52 -6.34
C SER A 20 2.01 -3.89 -7.39
N VAL A 21 2.02 -3.18 -8.52
CA VAL A 21 1.23 -3.52 -9.73
C VAL A 21 2.07 -4.26 -10.79
N ARG A 22 3.26 -4.73 -10.42
CA ARG A 22 4.15 -5.45 -11.34
C ARG A 22 3.53 -6.78 -11.76
N LYS A 23 3.87 -7.24 -12.96
CA LYS A 23 3.53 -8.60 -13.41
C LYS A 23 4.10 -9.63 -12.42
N GLY A 24 3.25 -10.52 -11.94
CA GLY A 24 3.63 -11.56 -10.96
C GLY A 24 3.61 -11.08 -9.50
N ALA A 25 3.14 -9.86 -9.21
CA ALA A 25 2.89 -9.42 -7.84
C ALA A 25 1.91 -10.39 -7.14
N PRO A 26 2.12 -10.69 -5.84
CA PRO A 26 1.32 -11.69 -5.12
C PRO A 26 -0.11 -11.22 -4.82
N TYR A 27 -0.38 -9.92 -4.94
CA TYR A 27 -1.67 -9.29 -4.65
C TYR A 27 -2.18 -8.52 -5.86
N LYS A 28 -3.50 -8.36 -5.97
CA LYS A 28 -4.17 -7.69 -7.10
C LYS A 28 -4.33 -6.19 -6.80
N ASP A 29 -3.24 -5.50 -6.48
CA ASP A 29 -3.24 -4.05 -6.31
C ASP A 29 -3.43 -3.36 -7.66
N ARG A 30 -4.17 -2.24 -7.68
CA ARG A 30 -4.35 -1.47 -8.92
C ARG A 30 -4.57 0.01 -8.68
N TRP A 31 -4.17 0.80 -9.66
CA TRP A 31 -4.49 2.21 -9.77
C TRP A 31 -5.71 2.40 -10.68
N HIS A 32 -6.64 3.23 -10.24
CA HIS A 32 -7.68 3.78 -11.09
C HIS A 32 -7.15 5.10 -11.68
N GLU A 33 -6.64 5.07 -12.90
CA GLU A 33 -5.89 6.18 -13.51
C GLU A 33 -6.70 7.48 -13.58
N ASP A 34 -8.01 7.38 -13.87
CA ASP A 34 -8.90 8.53 -14.00
C ASP A 34 -9.08 9.30 -12.68
N THR A 35 -9.09 8.62 -11.56
CA THR A 35 -9.37 9.19 -10.25
C THR A 35 -8.14 9.31 -9.36
N GLY A 36 -7.04 8.64 -9.70
CA GLY A 36 -5.88 8.45 -8.84
C GLY A 36 -6.16 7.59 -7.62
N LEU A 37 -7.30 6.89 -7.58
CA LEU A 37 -7.66 5.99 -6.49
C LEU A 37 -6.76 4.76 -6.51
N LEU A 38 -6.25 4.39 -5.35
CA LEU A 38 -5.58 3.11 -5.14
C LEU A 38 -6.59 2.10 -4.59
N GLU A 39 -6.71 0.95 -5.25
CA GLU A 39 -7.31 -0.24 -4.70
C GLU A 39 -6.20 -1.20 -4.29
N TYR A 40 -6.14 -1.50 -3.00
CA TYR A 40 -5.12 -2.32 -2.37
C TYR A 40 -5.72 -3.61 -1.84
N GLU A 41 -5.10 -4.75 -2.13
CA GLU A 41 -5.49 -6.05 -1.59
C GLU A 41 -4.83 -6.29 -0.23
N GLY A 42 -5.61 -6.78 0.72
CA GLY A 42 -5.15 -7.13 2.05
C GLY A 42 -4.17 -8.30 2.07
N HIS A 43 -3.67 -8.61 3.26
CA HIS A 43 -2.67 -9.63 3.46
C HIS A 43 -3.25 -11.00 3.74
N ASP A 44 -2.56 -12.01 3.22
CA ASP A 44 -2.84 -13.40 3.48
C ASP A 44 -2.43 -13.82 4.89
N GLU A 45 -2.91 -14.98 5.34
CA GLU A 45 -2.34 -15.69 6.47
C GLU A 45 -0.85 -15.95 6.25
N PRO A 46 -0.02 -15.92 7.31
CA PRO A 46 1.36 -16.34 7.21
C PRO A 46 1.47 -17.77 6.67
N ARG A 47 2.41 -17.98 5.76
CA ARG A 47 2.65 -19.31 5.19
C ARG A 47 2.98 -20.31 6.31
N ARG A 48 2.22 -21.42 6.36
CA ARG A 48 2.44 -22.53 7.27
C ARG A 48 2.66 -23.81 6.46
N TYR A 49 3.39 -24.76 7.04
CA TYR A 49 3.65 -26.03 6.38
C TYR A 49 2.35 -26.72 5.95
N GLY A 50 2.28 -27.13 4.69
CA GLY A 50 1.14 -27.84 4.11
C GLY A 50 -0.11 -27.00 3.81
N ILE A 51 -0.11 -25.69 4.08
CA ILE A 51 -1.25 -24.82 3.85
C ILE A 51 -0.87 -23.72 2.84
N ASP A 52 -1.62 -23.63 1.74
CA ASP A 52 -1.49 -22.55 0.78
C ASP A 52 -2.33 -21.33 1.24
N PRO A 53 -1.69 -20.22 1.63
CA PRO A 53 -2.42 -19.02 2.08
C PRO A 53 -3.37 -18.46 1.02
N LYS A 54 -3.14 -18.77 -0.27
CA LYS A 54 -3.99 -18.32 -1.37
C LYS A 54 -5.34 -19.06 -1.46
N LYS A 55 -5.51 -20.11 -0.66
CA LYS A 55 -6.78 -20.86 -0.55
C LYS A 55 -7.55 -20.53 0.73
N LEU A 56 -7.03 -19.65 1.58
CA LEU A 56 -7.67 -19.25 2.83
C LEU A 56 -8.19 -17.81 2.73
N ASP A 57 -9.30 -17.56 3.44
CA ASP A 57 -9.81 -16.21 3.63
C ASP A 57 -8.74 -15.33 4.28
N GLN A 58 -8.61 -14.08 3.84
CA GLN A 58 -7.70 -13.13 4.48
C GLN A 58 -8.21 -12.81 5.89
N PRO A 59 -7.37 -12.98 6.94
CA PRO A 59 -7.84 -12.89 8.31
C PRO A 59 -8.09 -11.46 8.75
N LEU A 60 -9.20 -11.22 9.43
CA LEU A 60 -9.49 -9.97 10.12
C LEU A 60 -9.05 -10.00 11.58
N ARG A 61 -8.99 -11.21 12.16
CA ARG A 61 -8.55 -11.45 13.54
C ARG A 61 -7.57 -12.60 13.59
N THR A 62 -6.68 -12.55 14.56
CA THR A 62 -5.79 -13.66 14.90
C THR A 62 -6.58 -14.76 15.63
N THR A 63 -5.98 -15.91 15.83
CA THR A 63 -6.56 -17.01 16.63
C THR A 63 -6.84 -16.60 18.09
N SER A 64 -6.10 -15.62 18.63
CA SER A 64 -6.32 -15.04 19.95
C SER A 64 -7.40 -13.95 19.99
N GLY A 65 -8.07 -13.67 18.85
CA GLY A 65 -9.14 -12.67 18.75
C GLY A 65 -8.68 -11.23 18.54
N THR A 66 -7.37 -10.94 18.57
CA THR A 66 -6.84 -9.61 18.25
C THR A 66 -6.99 -9.26 16.77
N LEU A 67 -7.16 -7.98 16.45
CA LEU A 67 -7.23 -7.54 15.06
C LEU A 67 -5.88 -7.74 14.36
N THR A 68 -5.95 -8.33 13.16
CA THR A 68 -4.84 -8.30 12.20
C THR A 68 -4.68 -6.91 11.60
N GLU A 69 -3.65 -6.70 10.79
CA GLU A 69 -3.54 -5.44 10.03
C GLU A 69 -4.76 -5.23 9.11
N ASN A 70 -5.26 -6.29 8.43
CA ASN A 70 -6.51 -6.19 7.66
C ASN A 70 -7.67 -5.71 8.51
N GLY A 71 -7.84 -6.28 9.70
CA GLY A 71 -8.92 -5.90 10.61
C GLY A 71 -8.83 -4.46 11.08
N LYS A 72 -7.63 -3.98 11.43
CA LYS A 72 -7.40 -2.59 11.86
C LYS A 72 -7.73 -1.59 10.75
N PHE A 73 -7.27 -1.86 9.52
CA PHE A 73 -7.57 -1.01 8.36
C PHE A 73 -9.06 -1.03 8.01
N LEU A 74 -9.70 -2.21 8.08
CA LEU A 74 -11.14 -2.34 7.84
C LEU A 74 -11.95 -1.52 8.85
N GLU A 75 -11.69 -1.66 10.15
CA GLU A 75 -12.38 -0.88 11.19
C GLU A 75 -12.16 0.63 11.03
N ALA A 76 -10.94 1.04 10.63
CA ALA A 76 -10.65 2.45 10.38
C ALA A 76 -11.45 3.01 9.20
N ALA A 77 -11.56 2.26 8.09
CA ALA A 77 -12.34 2.64 6.92
C ALA A 77 -13.84 2.73 7.23
N LEU A 78 -14.39 1.73 7.90
CA LEU A 78 -15.79 1.71 8.29
C LEU A 78 -16.13 2.85 9.25
N SER A 79 -15.27 3.11 10.24
CA SER A 79 -15.45 4.24 11.17
C SER A 79 -15.43 5.59 10.44
N PHE A 80 -14.66 5.73 9.38
CA PHE A 80 -14.70 6.93 8.53
C PHE A 80 -16.01 7.03 7.75
N LYS A 81 -16.46 5.94 7.10
CA LYS A 81 -17.76 5.92 6.38
C LYS A 81 -18.93 6.28 7.28
N GLU A 82 -18.93 5.81 8.51
CA GLU A 82 -19.93 6.13 9.52
C GLU A 82 -19.76 7.53 10.13
N LYS A 83 -18.80 8.33 9.63
CA LYS A 83 -18.47 9.69 10.12
C LYS A 83 -18.07 9.74 11.60
N LYS A 84 -17.65 8.61 12.19
CA LYS A 84 -17.21 8.53 13.59
C LYS A 84 -15.79 9.06 13.78
N ARG A 85 -14.99 9.09 12.73
CA ARG A 85 -13.59 9.57 12.77
C ARG A 85 -13.12 10.10 11.43
N LYS A 86 -12.01 10.86 11.45
CA LYS A 86 -11.30 11.29 10.24
C LYS A 86 -10.71 10.06 9.52
N PRO A 87 -10.48 10.14 8.19
CA PRO A 87 -9.87 9.05 7.45
C PRO A 87 -8.47 8.76 8.00
N GLU A 88 -8.09 7.49 8.02
CA GLU A 88 -6.71 7.11 8.34
C GLU A 88 -5.78 7.57 7.24
N ILE A 89 -4.68 8.23 7.62
CA ILE A 89 -3.64 8.67 6.69
C ILE A 89 -2.65 7.54 6.47
N VAL A 90 -2.42 7.22 5.21
CA VAL A 90 -1.56 6.11 4.79
C VAL A 90 -0.46 6.62 3.87
N GLN A 91 0.79 6.41 4.26
CA GLN A 91 1.95 6.61 3.39
C GLN A 91 2.06 5.40 2.46
N VAL A 92 2.08 5.63 1.15
CA VAL A 92 2.09 4.57 0.13
C VAL A 92 3.44 4.53 -0.57
N TYR A 93 4.05 3.35 -0.59
CA TYR A 93 5.25 3.05 -1.38
C TYR A 93 4.90 2.00 -2.43
N GLU A 94 5.31 2.22 -3.67
CA GLU A 94 5.10 1.30 -4.78
C GLU A 94 6.42 0.67 -5.21
N LYS A 95 6.49 -0.66 -5.19
CA LYS A 95 7.65 -1.39 -5.72
C LYS A 95 7.65 -1.29 -7.25
N ILE A 96 8.65 -0.62 -7.83
CA ILE A 96 8.81 -0.45 -9.28
C ILE A 96 9.84 -1.41 -9.89
N SER A 97 10.80 -1.86 -9.09
CA SER A 97 11.78 -2.90 -9.44
C SER A 97 12.25 -3.58 -8.15
N ASP A 98 13.08 -4.62 -8.24
CA ASP A 98 13.64 -5.26 -7.04
C ASP A 98 14.58 -4.28 -6.34
N GLY A 99 14.41 -4.15 -5.02
CA GLY A 99 15.10 -3.16 -4.21
C GLY A 99 14.67 -1.70 -4.44
N ILE A 100 13.79 -1.39 -5.42
CA ILE A 100 13.46 -0.01 -5.79
C ILE A 100 12.01 0.31 -5.48
N TRP A 101 11.80 1.27 -4.59
CA TRP A 101 10.50 1.74 -4.14
C TRP A 101 10.26 3.20 -4.54
N CYS A 102 9.09 3.49 -5.06
CA CYS A 102 8.65 4.85 -5.36
C CYS A 102 7.74 5.35 -4.23
N ASP A 103 8.11 6.43 -3.58
CA ASP A 103 7.24 7.13 -2.63
C ASP A 103 6.07 7.79 -3.38
N ARG A 104 4.87 7.24 -3.19
CA ARG A 104 3.62 7.75 -3.80
C ARG A 104 3.00 8.87 -2.98
N GLY A 105 3.49 9.13 -1.79
CA GLY A 105 2.94 10.14 -0.90
C GLY A 105 1.84 9.62 0.01
N ARG A 106 1.04 10.55 0.54
CA ARG A 106 0.00 10.26 1.52
C ARG A 106 -1.37 10.13 0.87
N TYR A 107 -2.12 9.17 1.35
CA TYR A 107 -3.48 8.85 0.93
C TYR A 107 -4.41 8.81 2.13
N GLU A 108 -5.68 9.05 1.90
CA GLU A 108 -6.77 8.85 2.86
C GLU A 108 -7.42 7.51 2.59
N LEU A 109 -7.50 6.65 3.59
CA LEU A 109 -8.28 5.42 3.55
C LEU A 109 -9.76 5.79 3.65
N ILE A 110 -10.50 5.62 2.55
CA ILE A 110 -11.89 6.11 2.44
C ILE A 110 -12.94 5.01 2.47
N ASP A 111 -12.56 3.80 2.09
CA ASP A 111 -13.46 2.65 2.08
C ASP A 111 -12.69 1.34 2.22
N ALA A 112 -13.39 0.29 2.65
CA ALA A 112 -12.90 -1.08 2.63
C ALA A 112 -14.06 -2.07 2.52
N THR A 113 -13.83 -3.17 1.80
CA THR A 113 -14.80 -4.25 1.64
C THR A 113 -14.11 -5.60 1.78
N VAL A 114 -14.88 -6.62 2.13
CA VAL A 114 -14.46 -8.02 2.06
C VAL A 114 -15.30 -8.69 0.99
N VAL A 115 -14.63 -9.16 -0.05
CA VAL A 115 -15.29 -9.69 -1.25
C VAL A 115 -14.80 -11.11 -1.57
N PRO A 116 -15.64 -11.96 -2.18
CA PRO A 116 -15.18 -13.24 -2.71
C PRO A 116 -14.20 -13.00 -3.88
N ASP A 117 -13.12 -13.77 -3.91
CA ASP A 117 -12.14 -13.83 -5.00
C ASP A 117 -11.83 -15.29 -5.30
N GLU A 118 -12.45 -15.84 -6.36
CA GLU A 118 -12.37 -17.24 -6.77
C GLU A 118 -12.72 -18.22 -5.63
N VAL A 119 -11.74 -18.64 -4.83
CA VAL A 119 -11.88 -19.67 -3.79
C VAL A 119 -11.88 -19.14 -2.36
N ARG A 120 -11.66 -17.84 -2.18
CA ARG A 120 -11.47 -17.22 -0.86
C ARG A 120 -12.07 -15.82 -0.76
N LYS A 121 -12.17 -15.29 0.45
CA LYS A 121 -12.51 -13.88 0.69
C LYS A 121 -11.25 -13.06 0.85
N VAL A 122 -11.21 -11.90 0.19
CA VAL A 122 -10.11 -10.95 0.25
C VAL A 122 -10.59 -9.58 0.72
N CYS A 123 -9.73 -8.87 1.42
CA CYS A 123 -9.96 -7.49 1.81
C CYS A 123 -9.54 -6.56 0.67
N ARG A 124 -10.39 -5.59 0.33
CA ARG A 124 -10.08 -4.52 -0.61
C ARG A 124 -10.16 -3.20 0.11
N PHE A 125 -9.10 -2.42 0.03
CA PHE A 125 -8.98 -1.11 0.65
C PHE A 125 -8.89 -0.04 -0.44
N PHE A 126 -9.69 1.02 -0.29
CA PHE A 126 -9.76 2.11 -1.27
C PHE A 126 -9.17 3.37 -0.67
N LEU A 127 -8.14 3.90 -1.33
CA LEU A 127 -7.40 5.05 -0.86
C LEU A 127 -7.39 6.13 -1.93
N ARG A 128 -7.65 7.37 -1.53
CA ARG A 128 -7.56 8.54 -2.41
C ARG A 128 -6.37 9.42 -2.02
N PRO A 129 -5.74 10.14 -2.96
CA PRO A 129 -4.67 11.09 -2.65
C PRO A 129 -5.16 12.14 -1.63
N THR A 130 -4.32 12.46 -0.64
CA THR A 130 -4.63 13.57 0.26
C THR A 130 -4.57 14.90 -0.49
N LYS A 131 -5.48 15.84 -0.14
CA LYS A 131 -5.45 17.20 -0.66
C LYS A 131 -4.36 18.06 -0.02
N THR A 132 -3.74 17.58 1.06
CA THR A 132 -2.77 18.34 1.83
C THR A 132 -1.41 18.28 1.16
N PRO A 133 -0.80 19.42 0.82
CA PRO A 133 0.55 19.45 0.27
C PRO A 133 1.56 18.88 1.29
N ARG A 134 2.59 18.18 0.81
CA ARG A 134 3.80 17.99 1.62
C ARG A 134 4.37 19.37 1.92
N ALA A 135 4.49 19.73 3.21
CA ALA A 135 5.30 20.86 3.59
C ALA A 135 6.70 20.66 2.97
N ASN A 136 7.15 21.62 2.16
CA ASN A 136 8.49 21.74 1.55
C ASN A 136 8.81 20.97 0.26
N LYS A 137 7.85 20.49 -0.54
CA LYS A 137 8.16 20.14 -1.95
C LYS A 137 7.26 20.94 -2.90
N PRO A 138 7.79 21.43 -4.07
CA PRO A 138 6.97 22.12 -5.05
C PRO A 138 5.77 21.23 -5.43
N GLN A 139 4.57 21.81 -5.34
CA GLN A 139 3.33 21.13 -5.63
C GLN A 139 3.20 20.84 -7.12
N LEU A 140 3.69 19.69 -7.58
CA LEU A 140 3.14 19.09 -8.76
C LEU A 140 1.75 18.56 -8.36
N ARG A 141 0.69 19.23 -8.81
CA ARG A 141 -0.67 18.70 -8.71
C ARG A 141 -0.69 17.36 -9.44
N GLN A 142 -0.59 16.26 -8.70
CA GLN A 142 -0.76 14.92 -9.26
C GLN A 142 -2.25 14.72 -9.55
N THR A 143 -2.69 15.25 -10.66
CA THR A 143 -4.03 14.98 -11.21
C THR A 143 -4.05 13.69 -12.04
N ARG A 144 -2.87 13.11 -12.32
CA ARG A 144 -2.73 11.91 -13.14
C ARG A 144 -1.76 10.91 -12.51
N VAL A 145 -2.14 9.65 -12.46
CA VAL A 145 -1.25 8.55 -12.08
C VAL A 145 -0.28 8.30 -13.24
N ILE A 146 1.02 8.41 -12.98
CA ILE A 146 2.05 8.04 -13.96
C ILE A 146 2.16 6.51 -13.96
N PRO A 147 1.97 5.83 -15.11
CA PRO A 147 2.12 4.39 -15.22
C PRO A 147 3.49 3.91 -14.72
N THR A 148 3.50 2.74 -14.07
CA THR A 148 4.74 2.16 -13.48
C THR A 148 5.84 1.99 -14.52
N ALA A 149 5.50 1.61 -15.77
CA ALA A 149 6.47 1.46 -16.86
C ALA A 149 7.23 2.77 -17.14
N ILE A 150 6.51 3.90 -17.18
CA ILE A 150 7.14 5.23 -17.40
C ILE A 150 8.05 5.60 -16.22
N LYS A 151 7.64 5.30 -14.97
CA LYS A 151 8.48 5.56 -13.78
C LYS A 151 9.79 4.77 -13.83
N VAL A 152 9.71 3.48 -14.21
CA VAL A 152 10.90 2.62 -14.37
C VAL A 152 11.81 3.15 -15.46
N GLU A 153 11.25 3.61 -16.59
CA GLU A 153 12.01 4.17 -17.70
C GLU A 153 12.72 5.47 -17.31
N VAL A 154 12.01 6.40 -16.66
CA VAL A 154 12.58 7.65 -16.16
C VAL A 154 13.70 7.35 -15.14
N TRP A 155 13.45 6.45 -14.20
CA TRP A 155 14.47 6.06 -13.22
C TRP A 155 15.72 5.48 -13.86
N LYS A 156 15.56 4.62 -14.89
CA LYS A 156 16.71 4.06 -15.66
C LYS A 156 17.46 5.16 -16.42
N ARG A 157 16.75 6.07 -17.07
CA ARG A 157 17.35 7.18 -17.82
C ARG A 157 18.18 8.09 -16.91
N ASP A 158 17.63 8.42 -15.74
CA ASP A 158 18.24 9.35 -14.79
C ASP A 158 19.23 8.63 -13.84
N HIS A 159 19.61 7.38 -14.14
CA HIS A 159 20.54 6.55 -13.36
C HIS A 159 20.19 6.44 -11.87
N GLY A 160 18.91 6.57 -11.56
CA GLY A 160 18.41 6.52 -10.18
C GLY A 160 18.67 7.79 -9.36
N ILE A 161 19.21 8.84 -9.96
CA ILE A 161 19.48 10.12 -9.27
C ILE A 161 18.15 10.85 -9.06
N LYS A 162 17.95 11.38 -7.86
CA LYS A 162 16.81 12.25 -7.58
C LYS A 162 16.99 13.61 -8.26
N ALA A 163 15.88 14.26 -8.62
CA ALA A 163 15.87 15.56 -9.28
C ALA A 163 16.53 16.70 -8.45
N ASP A 164 16.75 16.48 -7.16
CA ASP A 164 17.39 17.40 -6.21
C ASP A 164 18.89 17.10 -5.97
N GLY A 165 19.47 16.13 -6.70
CA GLY A 165 20.89 15.79 -6.60
C GLY A 165 21.28 14.99 -5.35
N GLU A 166 20.33 14.57 -4.53
CA GLU A 166 20.59 13.66 -3.42
C GLU A 166 20.82 12.23 -3.90
N GLU A 167 21.71 11.49 -3.23
CA GLU A 167 21.98 10.08 -3.53
C GLU A 167 20.70 9.22 -3.52
N PRO A 168 20.68 8.13 -4.32
CA PRO A 168 19.55 7.19 -4.32
C PRO A 168 19.29 6.70 -2.89
N LEU A 169 18.01 6.55 -2.54
CA LEU A 169 17.66 5.88 -1.28
C LEU A 169 18.17 4.44 -1.34
N ASP A 170 19.22 4.16 -0.59
CA ASP A 170 19.72 2.80 -0.41
C ASP A 170 18.76 2.03 0.50
N PHE A 171 17.93 1.21 -0.11
CA PHE A 171 17.04 0.25 0.59
C PHE A 171 17.66 -1.14 0.67
N ALA A 172 18.97 -1.29 0.44
CA ALA A 172 19.66 -2.59 0.47
C ALA A 172 19.49 -3.34 1.80
N GLY A 173 19.09 -2.65 2.88
CA GLY A 173 18.78 -3.27 4.16
C GLY A 173 17.35 -3.82 4.29
N MET A 174 16.50 -3.73 3.26
CA MET A 174 15.10 -4.18 3.29
C MET A 174 14.85 -5.53 2.62
N ASP A 175 15.86 -6.12 1.97
CA ASP A 175 15.74 -7.40 1.24
C ASP A 175 15.82 -8.66 2.14
N GLY A 176 15.82 -8.50 3.45
CA GLY A 176 15.86 -9.60 4.43
C GLY A 176 14.49 -10.20 4.77
N PHE A 177 13.59 -10.37 3.80
CA PHE A 177 12.25 -10.92 4.02
C PHE A 177 11.97 -12.10 3.09
N ASP A 178 12.61 -13.22 3.39
CA ASP A 178 12.14 -14.55 3.00
C ASP A 178 10.96 -15.01 3.86
#